data_cd038e6943c473604aaf3c9671c8552a
#
_entry.id   cd038e6943c473604aaf3c9671c8552a
#
_cell.length_a   1.000
_cell.length_b   1.000
_cell.length_c   1.000
_cell.angle_alpha   90.00
_cell.angle_beta   90.00
_cell.angle_gamma   90.00
#
_symmetry.space_group_name_H-M   'P 1'
#
loop_
_entity.id
_entity.type
_entity.pdbx_description
1 polymer ?
#
loop_
_entity_poly.entity_id
_entity_poly.type
_entity_poly.pdbx_seq_one_letter_code
_entity_poly.pdbx_strand_id
1 'polypeptide(L)'
;MNGAPSTAAGAMVPVTRTGIAALAGWGTYLRILLMRFRVQIVAWVLPLWLLTSVTAPSYDSVYPSMETRTVLIEQMRKSPGTRLLYGYVPTPGRLGQLLQWETGTFLLVCTALMAILLTCRVLRGDEDEGLIEVLRSTGAGRAVPFLVPMMVVWAVVGGLSAGVGGILTWQTRSIEELTVSGAWALAGTVCVTGWVFSAIAAVACQLGRQVGQARGLSMMVLALAFVLRVSADQLSDGTGSDWLRRLTPLGWRDLVRPYTDDRFEVLLACCTVAIAVALSAAVLAACREYLGGYLPDRSSSRRRWRVRGHMNLLARLSWRSLVGWALVSTALALLYGSVSGSIKDLLAPGSPTASWVGKMAVGSPVEQFMSLM
;
A
#
# COMPACT_ATOMS: atom_id res chain seq x y z
N MET A 1 40.90 -0.56 67.27
CA MET A 1 41.61 -1.23 66.19
C MET A 1 40.75 -1.10 64.93
N ASN A 2 41.29 -0.35 64.01
CA ASN A 2 40.60 0.17 62.81
C ASN A 2 40.37 -0.96 61.76
N GLY A 3 39.15 -1.06 61.22
CA GLY A 3 38.83 -1.78 60.02
C GLY A 3 38.09 -0.90 59.06
N ALA A 4 38.80 -0.37 58.06
CA ALA A 4 38.24 0.48 57.01
C ALA A 4 37.43 -0.38 55.97
N PRO A 5 36.29 0.11 55.45
CA PRO A 5 35.60 -0.56 54.35
C PRO A 5 36.28 -0.20 53.01
N SER A 6 36.71 -1.27 52.32
CA SER A 6 37.21 -1.20 50.94
C SER A 6 36.09 -0.84 49.95
N THR A 7 36.09 0.37 49.47
CA THR A 7 35.30 0.84 48.32
C THR A 7 35.91 0.31 47.03
N ALA A 8 35.45 -0.83 46.57
CA ALA A 8 35.70 -1.29 45.19
C ALA A 8 34.81 -0.45 44.24
N ALA A 9 35.32 0.66 43.76
CA ALA A 9 34.77 1.42 42.66
C ALA A 9 34.92 0.53 41.38
N GLY A 10 33.87 -0.16 41.02
CA GLY A 10 33.76 -0.84 39.72
C GLY A 10 33.83 0.22 38.63
N ALA A 11 34.98 0.36 37.99
CA ALA A 11 35.14 1.16 36.79
C ALA A 11 34.21 0.63 35.69
N MET A 12 33.14 1.36 35.43
CA MET A 12 32.33 1.17 34.20
C MET A 12 33.24 1.47 33.01
N VAL A 13 33.76 0.43 32.37
CA VAL A 13 34.45 0.54 31.11
C VAL A 13 33.41 0.98 30.06
N PRO A 14 33.57 2.12 29.40
CA PRO A 14 32.68 2.51 28.29
C PRO A 14 32.95 1.57 27.15
N VAL A 15 32.06 0.57 26.92
CA VAL A 15 32.12 -0.27 25.77
C VAL A 15 31.68 0.58 24.57
N THR A 16 32.62 1.21 23.90
CA THR A 16 32.48 1.72 22.54
C THR A 16 32.37 0.50 21.61
N ARG A 17 31.17 -0.07 21.52
CA ARG A 17 30.90 -1.13 20.57
C ARG A 17 30.99 -0.51 19.17
N THR A 18 32.01 -0.91 18.42
CA THR A 18 32.20 -0.64 17.00
C THR A 18 30.90 -0.95 16.22
N GLY A 19 30.60 -0.21 15.15
CA GLY A 19 29.34 -0.34 14.40
C GLY A 19 29.02 -1.76 13.90
N ILE A 20 30.04 -2.62 13.77
CA ILE A 20 29.89 -4.07 13.39
C ILE A 20 29.16 -4.86 14.51
N ALA A 21 29.40 -4.57 15.79
CA ALA A 21 28.71 -5.23 16.90
C ALA A 21 27.21 -4.83 16.98
N ALA A 22 26.84 -3.68 16.43
CA ALA A 22 25.44 -3.24 16.39
C ALA A 22 24.58 -4.07 15.42
N LEU A 23 25.20 -4.80 14.47
CA LEU A 23 24.55 -5.64 13.48
C LEU A 23 24.78 -7.15 13.72
N ALA A 24 25.35 -7.56 14.85
CA ALA A 24 25.57 -8.96 15.14
C ALA A 24 24.27 -9.77 15.05
N GLY A 25 24.28 -10.95 14.38
CA GLY A 25 23.12 -11.83 14.23
C GLY A 25 22.11 -11.44 13.17
N TRP A 26 22.35 -10.37 12.38
CA TRP A 26 21.41 -9.87 11.36
C TRP A 26 21.02 -10.93 10.32
N GLY A 27 21.98 -11.74 9.81
CA GLY A 27 21.73 -12.74 8.77
C GLY A 27 20.83 -13.89 9.24
N THR A 28 21.01 -14.35 10.47
CA THR A 28 20.14 -15.38 11.07
C THR A 28 18.72 -14.87 11.23
N TYR A 29 18.55 -13.65 11.74
CA TYR A 29 17.24 -13.03 11.91
C TYR A 29 16.55 -12.76 10.57
N LEU A 30 17.28 -12.28 9.56
CA LEU A 30 16.79 -12.13 8.19
C LEU A 30 16.21 -13.43 7.64
N ARG A 31 16.95 -14.54 7.77
CA ARG A 31 16.50 -15.85 7.31
C ARG A 31 15.24 -16.32 8.04
N ILE A 32 15.16 -16.11 9.34
CA ILE A 32 13.98 -16.46 10.16
C ILE A 32 12.77 -15.68 9.66
N LEU A 33 12.87 -14.35 9.45
CA LEU A 33 11.78 -13.53 8.97
C LEU A 33 11.30 -13.97 7.58
N LEU A 34 12.21 -14.19 6.63
CA LEU A 34 11.86 -14.65 5.29
C LEU A 34 11.15 -16.01 5.31
N MET A 35 11.62 -16.96 6.10
CA MET A 35 10.97 -18.26 6.23
C MET A 35 9.59 -18.16 6.90
N ARG A 36 9.46 -17.35 7.93
CA ARG A 36 8.22 -17.18 8.69
C ARG A 36 7.13 -16.51 7.85
N PHE A 37 7.49 -15.50 7.06
CA PHE A 37 6.53 -14.70 6.30
C PHE A 37 6.40 -15.10 4.83
N ARG A 38 7.11 -16.15 4.36
CA ARG A 38 7.12 -16.58 2.95
C ARG A 38 5.72 -16.76 2.35
N VAL A 39 4.80 -17.39 3.07
CA VAL A 39 3.44 -17.63 2.58
C VAL A 39 2.69 -16.31 2.43
N GLN A 40 2.80 -15.41 3.40
CA GLN A 40 2.19 -14.09 3.35
C GLN A 40 2.78 -13.24 2.21
N ILE A 41 4.10 -13.28 2.00
CA ILE A 41 4.78 -12.58 0.91
C ILE A 41 4.26 -13.09 -0.44
N VAL A 42 4.25 -14.41 -0.65
CA VAL A 42 3.76 -15.02 -1.90
C VAL A 42 2.28 -14.70 -2.13
N ALA A 43 1.46 -14.75 -1.08
CA ALA A 43 0.03 -14.45 -1.17
C ALA A 43 -0.26 -13.00 -1.60
N TRP A 44 0.65 -12.06 -1.36
CA TRP A 44 0.54 -10.69 -1.84
C TRP A 44 1.18 -10.47 -3.22
N VAL A 45 2.38 -11.00 -3.43
CA VAL A 45 3.18 -10.74 -4.62
C VAL A 45 2.59 -11.44 -5.85
N LEU A 46 2.20 -12.70 -5.71
CA LEU A 46 1.75 -13.52 -6.85
C LEU A 46 0.47 -12.99 -7.50
N PRO A 47 -0.60 -12.60 -6.77
CA PRO A 47 -1.79 -12.01 -7.40
C PRO A 47 -1.50 -10.68 -8.11
N LEU A 48 -0.60 -9.84 -7.58
CA LEU A 48 -0.25 -8.56 -8.20
C LEU A 48 0.57 -8.76 -9.48
N TRP A 49 1.47 -9.75 -9.52
CA TRP A 49 2.15 -10.14 -10.73
C TRP A 49 1.20 -10.74 -11.76
N LEU A 50 0.26 -11.59 -11.31
CA LEU A 50 -0.76 -12.17 -12.19
C LEU A 50 -1.65 -11.07 -12.79
N LEU A 51 -2.13 -10.14 -11.96
CA LEU A 51 -2.89 -8.97 -12.43
C LEU A 51 -2.12 -8.22 -13.52
N THR A 52 -0.85 -7.90 -13.27
CA THR A 52 0.00 -7.19 -14.24
C THR A 52 0.17 -7.99 -15.53
N SER A 53 0.35 -9.33 -15.44
CA SER A 53 0.61 -10.17 -16.60
C SER A 53 -0.60 -10.34 -17.53
N VAL A 54 -1.82 -10.27 -16.97
CA VAL A 54 -3.05 -10.48 -17.74
C VAL A 54 -3.58 -9.17 -18.34
N THR A 55 -3.39 -8.02 -17.65
CA THR A 55 -4.08 -6.78 -18.05
C THR A 55 -3.64 -6.25 -19.41
N ALA A 56 -2.34 -6.15 -19.69
CA ALA A 56 -1.86 -5.57 -20.96
C ALA A 56 -2.27 -6.41 -22.20
N PRO A 57 -2.11 -7.75 -22.22
CA PRO A 57 -2.61 -8.56 -23.32
C PRO A 57 -4.13 -8.51 -23.49
N SER A 58 -4.88 -8.37 -22.37
CA SER A 58 -6.34 -8.23 -22.44
C SER A 58 -6.74 -6.92 -23.12
N TYR A 59 -6.07 -5.81 -22.81
CA TYR A 59 -6.32 -4.54 -23.48
C TYR A 59 -5.99 -4.59 -24.97
N ASP A 60 -4.89 -5.21 -25.36
CA ASP A 60 -4.47 -5.35 -26.72
C ASP A 60 -5.48 -6.19 -27.55
N SER A 61 -6.01 -7.28 -26.98
CA SER A 61 -6.98 -8.14 -27.63
C SER A 61 -8.38 -7.51 -27.78
N VAL A 62 -8.83 -6.75 -26.77
CA VAL A 62 -10.19 -6.15 -26.73
C VAL A 62 -10.25 -4.82 -27.47
N TYR A 63 -9.18 -4.04 -27.41
CA TYR A 63 -9.10 -2.68 -27.96
C TYR A 63 -7.86 -2.49 -28.86
N PRO A 64 -7.77 -3.20 -29.99
CA PRO A 64 -6.57 -3.24 -30.84
C PRO A 64 -6.32 -1.90 -31.56
N SER A 65 -7.36 -1.11 -31.84
CA SER A 65 -7.24 0.15 -32.58
C SER A 65 -7.45 1.39 -31.69
N MET A 66 -6.82 2.51 -32.07
CA MET A 66 -7.03 3.80 -31.42
C MET A 66 -8.48 4.30 -31.51
N GLU A 67 -9.20 3.96 -32.58
CA GLU A 67 -10.60 4.35 -32.76
C GLU A 67 -11.49 3.70 -31.70
N THR A 68 -11.34 2.39 -31.47
CA THR A 68 -12.09 1.66 -30.44
C THR A 68 -11.78 2.20 -29.04
N ARG A 69 -10.52 2.55 -28.79
CA ARG A 69 -10.11 3.16 -27.51
C ARG A 69 -10.66 4.54 -27.30
N THR A 70 -10.76 5.38 -28.35
CA THR A 70 -11.29 6.73 -28.25
C THR A 70 -12.74 6.74 -27.76
N VAL A 71 -13.57 5.83 -28.28
CA VAL A 71 -14.96 5.66 -27.83
C VAL A 71 -15.01 5.25 -26.35
N LEU A 72 -14.18 4.30 -25.93
CA LEU A 72 -14.07 3.88 -24.53
C LEU A 72 -13.65 5.04 -23.63
N ILE A 73 -12.63 5.81 -24.03
CA ILE A 73 -12.11 6.94 -23.29
C ILE A 73 -13.17 8.02 -23.09
N GLU A 74 -13.95 8.36 -24.14
CA GLU A 74 -15.03 9.33 -24.02
C GLU A 74 -16.12 8.87 -23.04
N GLN A 75 -16.46 7.59 -23.06
CA GLN A 75 -17.42 7.00 -22.13
C GLN A 75 -16.90 7.04 -20.68
N MET A 76 -15.65 6.65 -20.48
CA MET A 76 -15.03 6.63 -19.15
C MET A 76 -14.86 8.05 -18.56
N ARG A 77 -14.60 9.05 -19.40
CA ARG A 77 -14.54 10.46 -18.97
C ARG A 77 -15.86 10.98 -18.44
N LYS A 78 -16.98 10.52 -18.99
CA LYS A 78 -18.32 10.93 -18.56
C LYS A 78 -18.76 10.24 -17.27
N SER A 79 -18.07 9.16 -16.85
CA SER A 79 -18.40 8.39 -15.66
C SER A 79 -17.75 8.96 -14.40
N PRO A 80 -18.52 9.51 -13.43
CA PRO A 80 -17.97 10.03 -12.18
C PRO A 80 -17.32 8.93 -11.33
N GLY A 81 -17.89 7.71 -11.34
CA GLY A 81 -17.36 6.57 -10.59
C GLY A 81 -15.97 6.14 -11.07
N THR A 82 -15.77 6.13 -12.38
CA THR A 82 -14.47 5.82 -13.00
C THR A 82 -13.41 6.85 -12.59
N ARG A 83 -13.76 8.13 -12.60
CA ARG A 83 -12.88 9.22 -12.16
C ARG A 83 -12.52 9.13 -10.68
N LEU A 84 -13.46 8.74 -9.82
CA LEU A 84 -13.20 8.53 -8.39
C LEU A 84 -12.23 7.38 -8.15
N LEU A 85 -12.38 6.27 -8.88
CA LEU A 85 -11.60 5.07 -8.65
C LEU A 85 -10.18 5.17 -9.25
N TYR A 86 -10.09 5.56 -10.53
CA TYR A 86 -8.86 5.50 -11.31
C TYR A 86 -8.19 6.85 -11.52
N GLY A 87 -8.94 7.96 -11.32
CA GLY A 87 -8.48 9.31 -11.61
C GLY A 87 -8.79 9.76 -13.04
N TYR A 88 -8.07 10.78 -13.49
CA TYR A 88 -8.26 11.35 -14.82
C TYR A 88 -7.78 10.42 -15.92
N VAL A 89 -8.64 10.20 -16.94
CA VAL A 89 -8.29 9.33 -18.07
C VAL A 89 -7.21 10.00 -18.93
N PRO A 90 -6.06 9.34 -19.15
CA PRO A 90 -4.96 9.93 -19.91
C PRO A 90 -5.30 10.13 -21.39
N THR A 91 -4.71 11.15 -22.00
CA THR A 91 -4.77 11.41 -23.44
C THR A 91 -3.39 11.32 -24.03
N PRO A 92 -3.25 10.77 -25.25
CA PRO A 92 -4.26 10.29 -26.21
C PRO A 92 -4.87 8.91 -25.89
N GLY A 93 -4.46 8.22 -24.80
CA GLY A 93 -5.02 6.91 -24.43
C GLY A 93 -4.30 5.73 -25.10
N ARG A 94 -2.98 5.83 -25.22
CA ARG A 94 -2.15 4.68 -25.64
C ARG A 94 -2.30 3.52 -24.65
N LEU A 95 -2.08 2.29 -25.11
CA LEU A 95 -2.25 1.09 -24.28
C LEU A 95 -1.52 1.17 -22.94
N GLY A 96 -0.24 1.57 -22.95
CA GLY A 96 0.53 1.74 -21.73
C GLY A 96 -0.04 2.79 -20.76
N GLN A 97 -0.65 3.86 -21.29
CA GLN A 97 -1.30 4.90 -20.50
C GLN A 97 -2.58 4.39 -19.83
N LEU A 98 -3.40 3.63 -20.56
CA LEU A 98 -4.61 3.00 -20.00
C LEU A 98 -4.27 1.92 -18.98
N LEU A 99 -3.26 1.11 -19.27
CA LEU A 99 -2.73 0.12 -18.33
C LEU A 99 -2.32 0.75 -17.00
N GLN A 100 -1.47 1.78 -17.01
CA GLN A 100 -1.02 2.44 -15.78
C GLN A 100 -2.17 3.17 -15.07
N TRP A 101 -3.16 3.67 -15.79
CA TRP A 101 -4.30 4.36 -15.24
C TRP A 101 -5.20 3.40 -14.42
N GLU A 102 -5.55 2.24 -14.97
CA GLU A 102 -6.39 1.25 -14.30
C GLU A 102 -5.59 0.40 -13.32
N THR A 103 -4.65 -0.40 -13.82
CA THR A 103 -3.87 -1.35 -13.00
C THR A 103 -2.96 -0.64 -11.99
N GLY A 104 -2.38 0.50 -12.38
CA GLY A 104 -1.49 1.27 -11.53
C GLY A 104 -2.14 1.67 -10.20
N THR A 105 -3.40 2.09 -10.21
CA THR A 105 -4.11 2.46 -8.98
C THR A 105 -4.23 1.27 -8.02
N PHE A 106 -4.63 0.10 -8.51
CA PHE A 106 -4.70 -1.12 -7.71
C PHE A 106 -3.33 -1.55 -7.19
N LEU A 107 -2.31 -1.52 -8.05
CA LEU A 107 -0.94 -1.86 -7.65
C LEU A 107 -0.46 -0.97 -6.50
N LEU A 108 -0.67 0.34 -6.59
CA LEU A 108 -0.24 1.29 -5.55
C LEU A 108 -0.96 1.03 -4.22
N VAL A 109 -2.29 0.90 -4.24
CA VAL A 109 -3.09 0.69 -3.02
C VAL A 109 -2.77 -0.67 -2.39
N CYS A 110 -2.74 -1.74 -3.19
CA CYS A 110 -2.42 -3.08 -2.68
C CYS A 110 -0.99 -3.18 -2.15
N THR A 111 -0.02 -2.54 -2.81
CA THR A 111 1.37 -2.48 -2.33
C THR A 111 1.48 -1.69 -1.03
N ALA A 112 0.77 -0.57 -0.91
CA ALA A 112 0.71 0.21 0.34
C ALA A 112 0.10 -0.61 1.48
N LEU A 113 -1.01 -1.33 1.23
CA LEU A 113 -1.64 -2.23 2.19
C LEU A 113 -0.69 -3.34 2.62
N MET A 114 -0.06 -4.03 1.66
CA MET A 114 0.94 -5.06 1.94
C MET A 114 2.08 -4.52 2.81
N ALA A 115 2.65 -3.37 2.42
CA ALA A 115 3.76 -2.74 3.13
C ALA A 115 3.38 -2.38 4.57
N ILE A 116 2.20 -1.78 4.80
CA ILE A 116 1.69 -1.44 6.12
C ILE A 116 1.51 -2.70 6.98
N LEU A 117 0.78 -3.70 6.45
CA LEU A 117 0.46 -4.91 7.20
C LEU A 117 1.71 -5.69 7.57
N LEU A 118 2.65 -5.84 6.63
CA LEU A 118 3.89 -6.55 6.85
C LEU A 118 4.77 -5.80 7.86
N THR A 119 4.94 -4.47 7.70
CA THR A 119 5.75 -3.65 8.62
C THR A 119 5.19 -3.69 10.04
N CYS A 120 3.89 -3.49 10.22
CA CYS A 120 3.27 -3.56 11.56
C CYS A 120 3.43 -4.93 12.19
N ARG A 121 3.39 -6.00 11.39
CA ARG A 121 3.55 -7.38 11.88
C ARG A 121 4.97 -7.66 12.33
N VAL A 122 5.98 -7.32 11.51
CA VAL A 122 7.38 -7.65 11.80
C VAL A 122 8.03 -6.71 12.81
N LEU A 123 7.58 -5.45 12.94
CA LEU A 123 8.15 -4.51 13.91
C LEU A 123 7.41 -4.58 15.24
N ARG A 124 6.08 -4.39 15.23
CA ARG A 124 5.33 -4.30 16.48
C ARG A 124 4.74 -5.64 16.92
N GLY A 125 4.31 -6.49 15.97
CA GLY A 125 3.79 -7.80 16.29
C GLY A 125 4.82 -8.69 16.98
N ASP A 126 6.05 -8.69 16.49
CA ASP A 126 7.15 -9.48 17.08
C ASP A 126 7.57 -8.93 18.46
N GLU A 127 7.42 -7.62 18.69
CA GLU A 127 7.65 -7.01 20.01
C GLU A 127 6.53 -7.38 20.99
N ASP A 128 5.26 -7.31 20.58
CA ASP A 128 4.10 -7.67 21.39
C ASP A 128 4.08 -9.19 21.76
N GLU A 129 4.64 -10.03 20.88
CA GLU A 129 4.80 -11.48 21.11
C GLU A 129 6.06 -11.84 21.96
N GLY A 130 6.88 -10.86 22.34
CA GLY A 130 8.09 -11.05 23.13
C GLY A 130 9.29 -11.62 22.36
N LEU A 131 9.19 -11.79 21.04
CA LEU A 131 10.27 -12.36 20.22
C LEU A 131 11.53 -11.47 20.19
N ILE A 132 11.37 -10.17 20.33
CA ILE A 132 12.49 -9.22 20.39
C ILE A 132 13.32 -9.42 21.66
N GLU A 133 12.70 -9.81 22.78
CA GLU A 133 13.41 -10.12 24.02
C GLU A 133 14.28 -11.36 23.85
N VAL A 134 13.75 -12.44 23.26
CA VAL A 134 14.51 -13.62 22.91
C VAL A 134 15.66 -13.29 21.97
N LEU A 135 15.42 -12.47 20.93
CA LEU A 135 16.47 -12.04 20.02
C LEU A 135 17.60 -11.28 20.74
N ARG A 136 17.25 -10.40 21.67
CA ARG A 136 18.24 -9.64 22.46
C ARG A 136 19.06 -10.52 23.39
N SER A 137 18.47 -11.57 23.96
CA SER A 137 19.18 -12.53 24.82
C SER A 137 20.24 -13.35 24.08
N THR A 138 20.12 -13.51 22.75
CA THR A 138 21.13 -14.17 21.90
C THR A 138 22.33 -13.30 21.56
N GLY A 139 22.41 -12.07 22.07
CA GLY A 139 23.50 -11.13 21.78
C GLY A 139 23.36 -10.40 20.45
N ALA A 140 22.17 -10.40 19.85
CA ALA A 140 21.90 -9.64 18.65
C ALA A 140 22.14 -8.13 18.85
N GLY A 141 22.66 -7.47 17.81
CA GLY A 141 22.99 -6.06 17.83
C GLY A 141 21.76 -5.18 18.09
N ARG A 142 21.95 -4.04 18.74
CA ARG A 142 20.87 -3.14 19.18
C ARG A 142 20.00 -2.61 18.01
N ALA A 143 20.57 -2.47 16.83
CA ALA A 143 19.87 -1.98 15.62
C ALA A 143 19.13 -3.09 14.86
N VAL A 144 19.50 -4.35 15.08
CA VAL A 144 18.96 -5.52 14.33
C VAL A 144 17.44 -5.61 14.41
N PRO A 145 16.76 -5.44 15.58
CA PRO A 145 15.32 -5.56 15.68
C PRO A 145 14.52 -4.54 14.86
N PHE A 146 15.13 -3.43 14.47
CA PHE A 146 14.51 -2.41 13.61
C PHE A 146 14.97 -2.52 12.15
N LEU A 147 16.30 -2.57 11.92
CA LEU A 147 16.86 -2.51 10.57
C LEU A 147 16.53 -3.73 9.73
N VAL A 148 16.65 -4.94 10.31
CA VAL A 148 16.43 -6.17 9.54
C VAL A 148 14.98 -6.32 9.08
N PRO A 149 13.95 -6.10 9.92
CA PRO A 149 12.57 -6.08 9.44
C PRO A 149 12.32 -5.04 8.34
N MET A 150 12.87 -3.82 8.46
CA MET A 150 12.73 -2.80 7.42
C MET A 150 13.39 -3.21 6.11
N MET A 151 14.59 -3.81 6.18
CA MET A 151 15.26 -4.36 4.99
C MET A 151 14.42 -5.46 4.32
N VAL A 152 13.82 -6.37 5.09
CA VAL A 152 12.94 -7.42 4.56
C VAL A 152 11.76 -6.81 3.82
N VAL A 153 11.04 -5.87 4.44
CA VAL A 153 9.87 -5.23 3.82
C VAL A 153 10.26 -4.48 2.55
N TRP A 154 11.36 -3.72 2.59
CA TRP A 154 11.83 -2.97 1.43
C TRP A 154 12.33 -3.90 0.30
N ALA A 155 12.97 -5.02 0.63
CA ALA A 155 13.35 -6.03 -0.35
C ALA A 155 12.13 -6.72 -0.97
N VAL A 156 11.09 -7.01 -0.19
CA VAL A 156 9.83 -7.59 -0.70
C VAL A 156 9.12 -6.62 -1.64
N VAL A 157 8.99 -5.34 -1.25
CA VAL A 157 8.41 -4.29 -2.10
C VAL A 157 9.25 -4.10 -3.37
N GLY A 158 10.58 -4.06 -3.25
CA GLY A 158 11.50 -3.97 -4.39
C GLY A 158 11.38 -5.17 -5.33
N GLY A 159 11.28 -6.38 -4.79
CA GLY A 159 11.07 -7.61 -5.55
C GLY A 159 9.72 -7.63 -6.27
N LEU A 160 8.64 -7.22 -5.58
CA LEU A 160 7.33 -7.04 -6.22
C LEU A 160 7.43 -6.09 -7.42
N SER A 161 8.01 -4.92 -7.20
CA SER A 161 8.12 -3.86 -8.21
C SER A 161 9.03 -4.27 -9.37
N ALA A 162 10.14 -4.93 -9.10
CA ALA A 162 11.03 -5.47 -10.14
C ALA A 162 10.32 -6.53 -10.98
N GLY A 163 9.48 -7.37 -10.37
CA GLY A 163 8.65 -8.33 -11.11
C GLY A 163 7.60 -7.65 -12.00
N VAL A 164 6.94 -6.60 -11.52
CA VAL A 164 6.02 -5.77 -12.34
C VAL A 164 6.76 -5.18 -13.54
N GLY A 165 7.92 -4.53 -13.32
CA GLY A 165 8.73 -3.97 -14.40
C GLY A 165 9.24 -5.04 -15.38
N GLY A 166 9.67 -6.19 -14.86
CA GLY A 166 10.13 -7.32 -15.68
C GLY A 166 9.03 -7.93 -16.54
N ILE A 167 7.82 -8.15 -15.98
CA ILE A 167 6.65 -8.67 -16.72
C ILE A 167 6.29 -7.71 -17.85
N LEU A 168 6.14 -6.41 -17.54
CA LEU A 168 5.80 -5.40 -18.55
C LEU A 168 6.89 -5.24 -19.61
N THR A 169 8.16 -5.30 -19.23
CA THR A 169 9.28 -5.31 -20.17
C THR A 169 9.28 -6.53 -21.08
N TRP A 170 8.90 -7.70 -20.54
CA TRP A 170 8.73 -8.90 -21.37
C TRP A 170 7.63 -8.71 -22.42
N GLN A 171 6.52 -8.08 -22.04
CA GLN A 171 5.36 -7.84 -22.92
C GLN A 171 5.63 -6.79 -24.01
N THR A 172 6.67 -5.94 -23.88
CA THR A 172 7.06 -5.03 -24.98
C THR A 172 7.49 -5.76 -26.27
N ARG A 173 7.79 -7.06 -26.17
CA ARG A 173 8.15 -7.89 -27.35
C ARG A 173 6.96 -8.22 -28.23
N SER A 174 5.77 -8.24 -27.67
CA SER A 174 4.52 -8.59 -28.36
C SER A 174 3.59 -7.41 -28.55
N ILE A 175 3.74 -6.36 -27.74
CA ILE A 175 2.88 -5.17 -27.72
C ILE A 175 3.75 -3.93 -27.96
N GLU A 176 3.75 -3.42 -29.21
CA GLU A 176 4.62 -2.32 -29.64
C GLU A 176 4.37 -1.01 -28.88
N GLU A 177 3.15 -0.77 -28.39
CA GLU A 177 2.80 0.46 -27.65
C GLU A 177 3.34 0.51 -26.21
N LEU A 178 3.87 -0.60 -25.69
CA LEU A 178 4.53 -0.62 -24.39
C LEU A 178 6.00 -0.23 -24.54
N THR A 179 6.46 0.66 -23.68
CA THR A 179 7.87 1.08 -23.63
C THR A 179 8.56 0.53 -22.40
N VAL A 180 9.83 0.18 -22.53
CA VAL A 180 10.64 -0.29 -21.38
C VAL A 180 10.76 0.81 -20.32
N SER A 181 10.93 2.08 -20.73
CA SER A 181 10.99 3.22 -19.82
C SER A 181 9.71 3.36 -19.01
N GLY A 182 8.54 3.29 -19.66
CA GLY A 182 7.22 3.35 -18.98
C GLY A 182 7.00 2.19 -18.01
N ALA A 183 7.45 0.96 -18.37
CA ALA A 183 7.39 -0.19 -17.50
C ALA A 183 8.17 0.02 -16.20
N TRP A 184 9.40 0.54 -16.29
CA TRP A 184 10.23 0.82 -15.12
C TRP A 184 9.81 2.09 -14.36
N ALA A 185 9.22 3.09 -15.05
CA ALA A 185 8.62 4.24 -14.39
C ALA A 185 7.42 3.84 -13.52
N LEU A 186 6.55 2.95 -14.03
CA LEU A 186 5.44 2.39 -13.26
C LEU A 186 5.94 1.53 -12.09
N ALA A 187 6.88 0.62 -12.35
CA ALA A 187 7.49 -0.23 -11.32
C ALA A 187 8.16 0.61 -10.22
N GLY A 188 8.89 1.66 -10.59
CA GLY A 188 9.51 2.61 -9.67
C GLY A 188 8.48 3.31 -8.80
N THR A 189 7.35 3.72 -9.38
CA THR A 189 6.26 4.36 -8.64
C THR A 189 5.65 3.40 -7.60
N VAL A 190 5.43 2.14 -7.97
CA VAL A 190 4.96 1.07 -7.05
C VAL A 190 5.97 0.88 -5.91
N CYS A 191 7.26 0.80 -6.25
CA CYS A 191 8.35 0.62 -5.29
C CYS A 191 8.38 1.73 -4.23
N VAL A 192 8.43 2.97 -4.70
CA VAL A 192 8.54 4.14 -3.81
C VAL A 192 7.30 4.30 -2.93
N THR A 193 6.10 4.08 -3.50
CA THR A 193 4.85 4.10 -2.74
C THR A 193 4.88 3.06 -1.62
N GLY A 194 5.28 1.83 -1.90
CA GLY A 194 5.41 0.79 -0.86
C GLY A 194 6.45 1.14 0.20
N TRP A 195 7.59 1.70 -0.18
CA TRP A 195 8.63 2.14 0.76
C TRP A 195 8.15 3.24 1.68
N VAL A 196 7.47 4.26 1.15
CA VAL A 196 6.92 5.35 1.97
C VAL A 196 5.87 4.84 2.94
N PHE A 197 4.92 4.01 2.50
CA PHE A 197 3.91 3.48 3.40
C PHE A 197 4.47 2.50 4.44
N SER A 198 5.52 1.75 4.11
CA SER A 198 6.27 0.97 5.10
C SER A 198 6.96 1.87 6.13
N ALA A 199 7.58 2.97 5.69
CA ALA A 199 8.22 3.94 6.57
C ALA A 199 7.20 4.65 7.49
N ILE A 200 6.05 5.06 6.96
CA ILE A 200 4.92 5.61 7.74
C ILE A 200 4.44 4.57 8.78
N ALA A 201 4.29 3.30 8.37
CA ALA A 201 3.92 2.23 9.29
C ALA A 201 4.99 2.00 10.37
N ALA A 202 6.27 2.13 10.02
CA ALA A 202 7.37 2.06 11.00
C ALA A 202 7.30 3.19 12.02
N VAL A 203 6.99 4.43 11.62
CA VAL A 203 6.70 5.54 12.53
C VAL A 203 5.51 5.23 13.43
N ALA A 204 4.40 4.76 12.84
CA ALA A 204 3.21 4.39 13.58
C ALA A 204 3.47 3.27 14.61
N CYS A 205 4.37 2.34 14.31
CA CYS A 205 4.83 1.31 15.26
C CYS A 205 5.59 1.88 16.45
N GLN A 206 6.28 3.00 16.28
CA GLN A 206 6.94 3.67 17.42
C GLN A 206 5.94 4.46 18.25
N LEU A 207 4.93 5.07 17.62
CA LEU A 207 3.90 5.86 18.30
C LEU A 207 2.93 4.96 19.09
N GLY A 208 2.45 3.87 18.50
CA GLY A 208 1.49 2.98 19.13
C GLY A 208 2.11 1.99 20.10
N ARG A 209 1.39 1.63 21.17
CA ARG A 209 1.80 0.60 22.13
C ARG A 209 1.48 -0.81 21.71
N GLN A 210 0.49 -0.98 20.84
CA GLN A 210 0.00 -2.28 20.36
C GLN A 210 -0.03 -2.31 18.84
N VAL A 211 0.15 -3.48 18.25
CA VAL A 211 0.10 -3.68 16.80
C VAL A 211 -1.21 -3.17 16.17
N GLY A 212 -2.32 -3.30 16.90
CA GLY A 212 -3.63 -2.82 16.45
C GLY A 212 -3.72 -1.29 16.34
N GLN A 213 -3.08 -0.54 17.26
CA GLN A 213 -3.00 0.92 17.23
C GLN A 213 -2.10 1.39 16.06
N ALA A 214 -0.93 0.79 15.91
CA ALA A 214 0.01 1.11 14.82
C ALA A 214 -0.64 0.86 13.45
N ARG A 215 -1.30 -0.29 13.28
CA ARG A 215 -2.03 -0.64 12.06
C ARG A 215 -3.16 0.35 11.77
N GLY A 216 -3.97 0.67 12.79
CA GLY A 216 -5.07 1.63 12.65
C GLY A 216 -4.60 3.02 12.24
N LEU A 217 -3.51 3.51 12.83
CA LEU A 217 -2.91 4.80 12.48
C LEU A 217 -2.39 4.80 11.03
N SER A 218 -1.67 3.75 10.64
CA SER A 218 -1.16 3.61 9.26
C SER A 218 -2.27 3.51 8.22
N MET A 219 -3.35 2.77 8.51
CA MET A 219 -4.51 2.68 7.63
C MET A 219 -5.27 4.01 7.52
N MET A 220 -5.33 4.78 8.60
CA MET A 220 -5.92 6.12 8.57
C MET A 220 -5.11 7.05 7.65
N VAL A 221 -3.77 6.98 7.70
CA VAL A 221 -2.92 7.76 6.78
C VAL A 221 -3.11 7.31 5.33
N LEU A 222 -3.22 6.01 5.06
CA LEU A 222 -3.51 5.51 3.71
C LEU A 222 -4.88 5.99 3.21
N ALA A 223 -5.92 5.92 4.05
CA ALA A 223 -7.26 6.42 3.71
C ALA A 223 -7.24 7.93 3.43
N LEU A 224 -6.55 8.71 4.26
CA LEU A 224 -6.38 10.15 4.05
C LEU A 224 -5.63 10.43 2.73
N ALA A 225 -4.56 9.70 2.45
CA ALA A 225 -3.82 9.81 1.19
C ALA A 225 -4.70 9.50 -0.02
N PHE A 226 -5.58 8.51 0.08
CA PHE A 226 -6.54 8.19 -0.98
C PHE A 226 -7.57 9.30 -1.17
N VAL A 227 -8.15 9.82 -0.07
CA VAL A 227 -9.10 10.94 -0.14
C VAL A 227 -8.44 12.18 -0.74
N LEU A 228 -7.22 12.53 -0.33
CA LEU A 228 -6.48 13.66 -0.90
C LEU A 228 -6.22 13.49 -2.40
N ARG A 229 -5.86 12.26 -2.83
CA ARG A 229 -5.71 11.96 -4.25
C ARG A 229 -7.02 12.17 -5.01
N VAL A 230 -8.13 11.60 -4.52
CA VAL A 230 -9.45 11.76 -5.15
C VAL A 230 -9.84 13.24 -5.21
N SER A 231 -9.60 14.00 -4.14
CA SER A 231 -9.88 15.45 -4.11
C SER A 231 -9.04 16.20 -5.14
N ALA A 232 -7.76 15.84 -5.28
CA ALA A 232 -6.89 16.42 -6.30
C ALA A 232 -7.41 16.17 -7.72
N ASP A 233 -7.93 14.96 -7.97
CA ASP A 233 -8.48 14.59 -9.28
C ASP A 233 -9.82 15.29 -9.58
N GLN A 234 -10.60 15.64 -8.57
CA GLN A 234 -11.86 16.39 -8.75
C GLN A 234 -11.62 17.88 -9.00
N LEU A 235 -10.59 18.47 -8.38
CA LEU A 235 -10.25 19.89 -8.51
C LEU A 235 -9.47 20.21 -9.79
N SER A 236 -9.05 19.21 -10.56
CA SER A 236 -8.09 19.35 -11.67
C SER A 236 -8.72 19.80 -12.98
N ASP A 237 -9.45 20.91 -13.00
CA ASP A 237 -9.75 21.60 -14.27
C ASP A 237 -8.58 22.46 -14.76
N GLY A 238 -7.34 22.13 -14.35
CA GLY A 238 -6.17 22.64 -15.05
C GLY A 238 -4.93 22.96 -14.22
N THR A 239 -4.90 23.76 -13.17
CA THR A 239 -3.61 24.27 -12.66
C THR A 239 -3.44 24.34 -11.16
N GLY A 240 -4.46 24.09 -10.36
CA GLY A 240 -4.41 24.24 -8.90
C GLY A 240 -4.16 22.96 -8.08
N SER A 241 -4.20 21.77 -8.67
CA SER A 241 -4.22 20.51 -7.92
C SER A 241 -2.86 19.82 -7.79
N ASP A 242 -1.83 20.28 -8.49
CA ASP A 242 -0.50 19.61 -8.47
C ASP A 242 0.15 19.62 -7.08
N TRP A 243 -0.11 20.63 -6.25
CA TRP A 243 0.39 20.66 -4.89
C TRP A 243 -0.26 19.57 -4.01
N LEU A 244 -1.57 19.28 -4.20
CA LEU A 244 -2.26 18.18 -3.52
C LEU A 244 -1.71 16.83 -3.95
N ARG A 245 -1.40 16.63 -5.23
CA ARG A 245 -0.78 15.41 -5.74
C ARG A 245 0.61 15.18 -5.15
N ARG A 246 1.38 16.25 -4.90
CA ARG A 246 2.70 16.17 -4.23
C ARG A 246 2.60 15.71 -2.79
N LEU A 247 1.53 16.08 -2.08
CA LEU A 247 1.33 15.73 -0.67
C LEU A 247 0.96 14.26 -0.44
N THR A 248 0.42 13.57 -1.45
CA THR A 248 -0.01 12.19 -1.30
C THR A 248 0.88 11.23 -2.09
N PRO A 249 1.43 10.17 -1.44
CA PRO A 249 2.22 9.16 -2.15
C PRO A 249 1.45 8.45 -3.28
N LEU A 250 0.12 8.36 -3.17
CA LEU A 250 -0.72 7.79 -4.22
C LEU A 250 -0.87 8.70 -5.45
N GLY A 251 -0.69 10.03 -5.29
CA GLY A 251 -0.69 11.01 -6.38
C GLY A 251 0.63 11.11 -7.14
N TRP A 252 1.71 10.55 -6.61
CA TRP A 252 3.03 10.60 -7.25
C TRP A 252 3.07 9.90 -8.61
N ARG A 253 2.21 8.90 -8.83
CA ARG A 253 2.02 8.29 -10.15
C ARG A 253 1.70 9.35 -11.23
N ASP A 254 0.83 10.28 -10.90
CA ASP A 254 0.38 11.31 -11.84
C ASP A 254 1.45 12.41 -12.06
N LEU A 255 2.46 12.50 -11.16
CA LEU A 255 3.64 13.35 -11.32
C LEU A 255 4.74 12.66 -12.15
N VAL A 256 4.94 11.35 -11.94
CA VAL A 256 5.91 10.52 -12.71
C VAL A 256 5.44 10.33 -14.14
N ARG A 257 4.12 10.19 -14.36
CA ARG A 257 3.45 10.00 -15.66
C ARG A 257 4.04 8.84 -16.46
N PRO A 258 3.98 7.59 -15.92
CA PRO A 258 4.47 6.42 -16.62
C PRO A 258 3.83 6.28 -18.01
N TYR A 259 4.60 5.82 -18.99
CA TYR A 259 4.21 5.71 -20.40
C TYR A 259 3.81 7.04 -21.08
N THR A 260 4.18 8.18 -20.48
CA THR A 260 3.98 9.50 -21.08
C THR A 260 5.30 10.27 -21.07
N ASP A 261 5.69 10.76 -19.93
CA ASP A 261 6.91 11.57 -19.75
C ASP A 261 8.01 10.78 -19.01
N ASP A 262 7.65 9.71 -18.30
CA ASP A 262 8.55 8.81 -17.55
C ASP A 262 9.55 9.56 -16.66
N ARG A 263 9.06 10.48 -15.79
CA ARG A 263 9.90 11.40 -15.00
C ARG A 263 10.58 10.69 -13.84
N PHE A 264 11.73 10.12 -14.08
CA PHE A 264 12.53 9.41 -13.06
C PHE A 264 13.08 10.34 -11.97
N GLU A 265 13.28 11.62 -12.25
CA GLU A 265 13.69 12.62 -11.25
C GLU A 265 12.68 12.74 -10.11
N VAL A 266 11.38 12.60 -10.41
CA VAL A 266 10.32 12.59 -9.38
C VAL A 266 10.48 11.35 -8.49
N LEU A 267 10.80 10.18 -9.05
CA LEU A 267 11.04 8.96 -8.26
C LEU A 267 12.21 9.14 -7.28
N LEU A 268 13.29 9.79 -7.71
CA LEU A 268 14.41 10.09 -6.83
C LEU A 268 13.99 10.99 -5.66
N ALA A 269 13.23 12.05 -5.94
CA ALA A 269 12.68 12.91 -4.89
C ALA A 269 11.76 12.14 -3.92
N CYS A 270 10.93 11.24 -4.44
CA CYS A 270 10.07 10.40 -3.63
C CYS A 270 10.86 9.37 -2.79
N CYS A 271 11.95 8.81 -3.33
CA CYS A 271 12.87 7.95 -2.56
C CYS A 271 13.49 8.69 -1.39
N THR A 272 13.90 9.96 -1.57
CA THR A 272 14.45 10.76 -0.47
C THR A 272 13.43 10.96 0.65
N VAL A 273 12.15 11.18 0.31
CA VAL A 273 11.06 11.26 1.30
C VAL A 273 10.90 9.92 2.03
N ALA A 274 10.90 8.79 1.32
CA ALA A 274 10.79 7.47 1.95
C ALA A 274 11.92 7.22 2.95
N ILE A 275 13.16 7.54 2.55
CA ILE A 275 14.35 7.41 3.40
C ILE A 275 14.25 8.34 4.62
N ALA A 276 13.87 9.61 4.43
CA ALA A 276 13.74 10.57 5.51
C ALA A 276 12.71 10.12 6.57
N VAL A 277 11.55 9.60 6.12
CA VAL A 277 10.53 9.06 7.02
C VAL A 277 11.03 7.78 7.72
N ALA A 278 11.76 6.90 7.03
CA ALA A 278 12.34 5.70 7.64
C ALA A 278 13.42 6.05 8.69
N LEU A 279 14.24 7.06 8.40
CA LEU A 279 15.23 7.56 9.36
C LEU A 279 14.55 8.17 10.61
N SER A 280 13.46 8.92 10.44
CA SER A 280 12.69 9.43 11.57
C SER A 280 12.12 8.27 12.42
N ALA A 281 11.63 7.20 11.79
CA ALA A 281 11.20 6.00 12.50
C ALA A 281 12.36 5.32 13.26
N ALA A 282 13.55 5.28 12.67
CA ALA A 282 14.75 4.71 13.32
C ALA A 282 15.18 5.53 14.53
N VAL A 283 15.16 6.87 14.44
CA VAL A 283 15.44 7.77 15.57
C VAL A 283 14.41 7.56 16.68
N LEU A 284 13.11 7.53 16.35
CA LEU A 284 12.06 7.25 17.34
C LEU A 284 12.25 5.89 18.00
N ALA A 285 12.62 4.86 17.24
CA ALA A 285 12.92 3.53 17.78
C ALA A 285 14.13 3.53 18.72
N ALA A 286 15.14 4.34 18.43
CA ALA A 286 16.34 4.46 19.29
C ALA A 286 16.06 5.21 20.61
N CYS A 287 15.13 6.18 20.58
CA CYS A 287 14.77 7.01 21.75
C CYS A 287 13.64 6.38 22.59
N ARG A 288 12.93 5.36 22.07
CA ARG A 288 11.79 4.74 22.73
C ARG A 288 12.23 3.64 23.70
N GLU A 289 11.58 3.56 24.85
CA GLU A 289 11.70 2.42 25.76
C GLU A 289 11.05 1.16 25.17
N TYR A 290 11.61 -0.01 25.49
CA TYR A 290 11.07 -1.29 25.06
C TYR A 290 9.62 -1.47 25.57
N LEU A 291 8.73 -1.97 24.72
CA LEU A 291 7.27 -2.07 24.95
C LEU A 291 6.56 -0.71 25.18
N GLY A 292 7.30 0.40 25.18
CA GLY A 292 6.73 1.74 25.26
C GLY A 292 6.04 2.15 23.97
N GLY A 293 5.33 3.27 24.00
CA GLY A 293 4.77 3.99 22.86
C GLY A 293 4.50 5.42 23.28
N TYR A 294 4.61 6.36 22.33
CA TYR A 294 4.39 7.78 22.62
C TYR A 294 2.90 8.12 22.77
N LEU A 295 2.00 7.29 22.22
CA LEU A 295 0.57 7.50 22.36
C LEU A 295 0.05 6.84 23.65
N PRO A 296 -0.86 7.52 24.39
CA PRO A 296 -1.46 6.97 25.59
C PRO A 296 -2.31 5.72 25.27
N ASP A 297 -2.28 4.76 26.20
CA ASP A 297 -3.08 3.56 26.07
C ASP A 297 -4.57 3.88 26.22
N ARG A 298 -5.36 3.71 25.19
CA ARG A 298 -6.82 3.87 25.23
C ARG A 298 -7.54 2.73 25.96
N SER A 299 -6.81 1.73 26.45
CA SER A 299 -7.39 0.58 27.14
C SER A 299 -8.01 0.91 28.51
N SER A 300 -7.66 2.08 29.07
CA SER A 300 -8.12 2.47 30.40
C SER A 300 -9.47 3.20 30.46
N SER A 301 -10.20 3.33 29.35
CA SER A 301 -11.58 3.86 29.42
C SER A 301 -12.45 2.90 30.23
N ARG A 302 -12.60 3.24 31.49
CA ARG A 302 -13.41 2.55 32.53
C ARG A 302 -14.90 2.51 32.22
N ARG A 303 -15.32 2.53 30.98
CA ARG A 303 -16.72 2.26 30.65
C ARG A 303 -16.97 0.77 30.88
N ARG A 304 -17.28 0.40 32.15
CA ARG A 304 -17.70 -0.92 32.56
C ARG A 304 -19.04 -1.23 31.88
N TRP A 305 -19.01 -1.65 30.65
CA TRP A 305 -20.15 -2.25 30.01
C TRP A 305 -20.43 -3.57 30.74
N ARG A 306 -21.57 -3.64 31.40
CA ARG A 306 -22.01 -4.84 32.10
C ARG A 306 -22.33 -5.90 31.03
N VAL A 307 -21.41 -6.84 30.81
CA VAL A 307 -21.60 -7.93 29.87
C VAL A 307 -22.67 -8.85 30.39
N ARG A 308 -23.84 -8.83 29.79
CA ARG A 308 -24.96 -9.74 30.08
C ARG A 308 -25.09 -10.72 28.93
N GLY A 309 -24.37 -11.86 28.99
CA GLY A 309 -24.46 -12.96 28.02
C GLY A 309 -23.44 -12.93 26.86
N HIS A 310 -23.35 -14.06 26.17
CA HIS A 310 -22.36 -14.33 25.13
C HIS A 310 -22.45 -13.40 23.91
N MET A 311 -23.70 -13.04 23.51
CA MET A 311 -23.90 -12.15 22.33
C MET A 311 -23.40 -10.74 22.60
N ASN A 312 -23.53 -10.23 23.82
CA ASN A 312 -22.99 -8.91 24.17
C ASN A 312 -21.48 -8.91 24.24
N LEU A 313 -20.86 -10.02 24.65
CA LEU A 313 -19.40 -10.20 24.59
C LEU A 313 -18.89 -10.26 23.15
N LEU A 314 -19.53 -11.05 22.30
CA LEU A 314 -19.19 -11.15 20.87
C LEU A 314 -19.32 -9.79 20.17
N ALA A 315 -20.44 -9.09 20.38
CA ALA A 315 -20.67 -7.76 19.82
C ALA A 315 -19.55 -6.78 20.25
N ARG A 316 -19.15 -6.83 21.51
CA ARG A 316 -18.08 -5.98 22.03
C ARG A 316 -16.70 -6.30 21.44
N LEU A 317 -16.36 -7.58 21.29
CA LEU A 317 -15.11 -8.02 20.71
C LEU A 317 -15.03 -7.72 19.22
N SER A 318 -16.15 -7.87 18.50
CA SER A 318 -16.21 -7.72 17.04
C SER A 318 -16.60 -6.31 16.58
N TRP A 319 -17.04 -5.40 17.49
CA TRP A 319 -17.58 -4.08 17.12
C TRP A 319 -16.67 -3.28 16.16
N ARG A 320 -15.38 -3.21 16.48
CA ARG A 320 -14.42 -2.48 15.65
C ARG A 320 -14.27 -3.09 14.27
N SER A 321 -14.26 -4.43 14.19
CA SER A 321 -14.23 -5.16 12.93
C SER A 321 -15.51 -4.97 12.13
N LEU A 322 -16.67 -5.08 12.80
CA LEU A 322 -17.99 -4.88 12.17
C LEU A 322 -18.14 -3.48 11.60
N VAL A 323 -17.76 -2.44 12.35
CA VAL A 323 -17.79 -1.05 11.86
C VAL A 323 -16.82 -0.87 10.69
N GLY A 324 -15.61 -1.44 10.77
CA GLY A 324 -14.66 -1.39 9.68
C GLY A 324 -15.22 -2.04 8.40
N TRP A 325 -15.78 -3.24 8.50
CA TRP A 325 -16.40 -3.92 7.38
C TRP A 325 -17.65 -3.18 6.85
N ALA A 326 -18.49 -2.66 7.74
CA ALA A 326 -19.66 -1.86 7.35
C ALA A 326 -19.23 -0.61 6.54
N LEU A 327 -18.21 0.12 6.99
CA LEU A 327 -17.69 1.28 6.27
C LEU A 327 -17.13 0.90 4.89
N VAL A 328 -16.34 -0.17 4.81
CA VAL A 328 -15.78 -0.65 3.53
C VAL A 328 -16.90 -1.09 2.59
N SER A 329 -17.87 -1.89 3.09
CA SER A 329 -18.99 -2.35 2.26
C SER A 329 -19.87 -1.19 1.80
N THR A 330 -20.13 -0.19 2.67
CA THR A 330 -20.88 1.01 2.30
C THR A 330 -20.13 1.83 1.25
N ALA A 331 -18.82 2.02 1.40
CA ALA A 331 -18.01 2.73 0.41
C ALA A 331 -18.01 2.01 -0.94
N LEU A 332 -17.87 0.68 -0.95
CA LEU A 332 -17.97 -0.13 -2.15
C LEU A 332 -19.35 -0.03 -2.79
N ALA A 333 -20.42 -0.13 -1.98
CA ALA A 333 -21.79 0.00 -2.47
C ALA A 333 -22.07 1.37 -3.10
N LEU A 334 -21.55 2.46 -2.50
CA LEU A 334 -21.63 3.80 -3.07
C LEU A 334 -20.86 3.91 -4.38
N LEU A 335 -19.66 3.34 -4.46
CA LEU A 335 -18.88 3.28 -5.69
C LEU A 335 -19.61 2.50 -6.80
N TYR A 336 -20.08 1.29 -6.51
CA TYR A 336 -20.87 0.50 -7.47
C TYR A 336 -22.17 1.20 -7.86
N GLY A 337 -22.86 1.82 -6.92
CA GLY A 337 -24.09 2.58 -7.18
C GLY A 337 -23.85 3.78 -8.11
N SER A 338 -22.73 4.50 -7.95
CA SER A 338 -22.36 5.60 -8.83
C SER A 338 -22.03 5.14 -10.25
N VAL A 339 -21.37 3.97 -10.38
CA VAL A 339 -21.08 3.35 -11.69
C VAL A 339 -22.35 2.82 -12.35
N SER A 340 -23.27 2.23 -11.57
CA SER A 340 -24.54 1.68 -12.09
C SER A 340 -25.43 2.74 -12.75
N GLY A 341 -25.40 3.98 -12.25
CA GLY A 341 -26.06 5.12 -12.92
C GLY A 341 -25.52 5.36 -14.33
N SER A 342 -24.21 5.34 -14.48
CA SER A 342 -23.53 5.55 -15.77
C SER A 342 -23.76 4.38 -16.76
N ILE A 343 -23.97 3.16 -16.27
CA ILE A 343 -24.28 1.99 -17.11
C ILE A 343 -25.65 2.13 -17.78
N LYS A 344 -26.64 2.70 -17.08
CA LYS A 344 -27.96 2.97 -17.69
C LYS A 344 -27.86 3.92 -18.88
N ASP A 345 -26.97 4.93 -18.81
CA ASP A 345 -26.74 5.86 -19.92
C ASP A 345 -25.98 5.17 -21.08
N LEU A 346 -25.10 4.23 -20.77
CA LEU A 346 -24.37 3.41 -21.76
C LEU A 346 -25.25 2.41 -22.50
N LEU A 347 -26.30 1.91 -21.84
CA LEU A 347 -27.26 0.95 -22.37
C LEU A 347 -28.53 1.64 -22.89
N ALA A 348 -28.55 2.97 -22.98
CA ALA A 348 -29.68 3.70 -23.54
C ALA A 348 -29.98 3.25 -24.98
N PRO A 349 -31.28 3.15 -25.37
CA PRO A 349 -31.66 2.74 -26.71
C PRO A 349 -30.98 3.62 -27.78
N GLY A 350 -30.21 3.00 -28.68
CA GLY A 350 -29.46 3.69 -29.73
C GLY A 350 -27.96 3.81 -29.50
N SER A 351 -27.43 3.39 -28.34
CA SER A 351 -25.97 3.32 -28.13
C SER A 351 -25.35 2.12 -28.87
N PRO A 352 -24.12 2.23 -29.40
CA PRO A 352 -23.43 1.10 -30.03
C PRO A 352 -23.29 -0.11 -29.10
N THR A 353 -23.11 0.14 -27.81
CA THR A 353 -23.00 -0.91 -26.76
C THR A 353 -24.30 -1.64 -26.52
N ALA A 354 -25.47 -0.96 -26.58
CA ALA A 354 -26.78 -1.61 -26.46
C ALA A 354 -27.03 -2.62 -27.59
N SER A 355 -26.56 -2.31 -28.81
CA SER A 355 -26.68 -3.20 -29.96
C SER A 355 -25.82 -4.48 -29.83
N TRP A 356 -24.69 -4.40 -29.18
CA TRP A 356 -23.79 -5.52 -28.89
C TRP A 356 -24.33 -6.43 -27.76
N VAL A 357 -24.79 -5.82 -26.67
CA VAL A 357 -25.39 -6.53 -25.54
C VAL A 357 -26.70 -7.20 -25.95
N GLY A 358 -27.53 -6.55 -26.77
CA GLY A 358 -28.75 -7.12 -27.32
C GLY A 358 -28.52 -8.33 -28.22
N LYS A 359 -27.32 -8.50 -28.80
CA LYS A 359 -26.94 -9.68 -29.60
C LYS A 359 -26.46 -10.87 -28.74
N MET A 360 -26.07 -10.63 -27.49
CA MET A 360 -25.46 -11.65 -26.62
C MET A 360 -26.40 -12.25 -25.59
N ALA A 361 -27.52 -11.63 -25.28
CA ALA A 361 -28.40 -12.10 -24.21
C ALA A 361 -29.88 -11.85 -24.44
N VAL A 362 -30.71 -12.77 -23.98
CA VAL A 362 -32.18 -12.71 -23.97
C VAL A 362 -32.59 -12.21 -22.56
N GLY A 363 -33.15 -11.00 -22.45
CA GLY A 363 -33.59 -10.41 -21.19
C GLY A 363 -33.47 -8.89 -21.14
N SER A 364 -33.85 -8.28 -20.00
CA SER A 364 -33.66 -6.82 -19.82
C SER A 364 -32.18 -6.45 -19.71
N PRO A 365 -31.73 -5.25 -20.12
CA PRO A 365 -30.32 -4.84 -20.06
C PRO A 365 -29.69 -4.95 -18.68
N VAL A 366 -30.49 -4.84 -17.61
CA VAL A 366 -30.04 -4.95 -16.23
C VAL A 366 -29.85 -6.41 -15.81
N GLU A 367 -30.77 -7.30 -16.23
CA GLU A 367 -30.66 -8.75 -15.99
C GLU A 367 -29.50 -9.37 -16.76
N GLN A 368 -29.25 -8.88 -17.97
CA GLN A 368 -28.14 -9.29 -18.82
C GLN A 368 -26.78 -8.94 -18.18
N PHE A 369 -26.65 -7.75 -17.59
CA PHE A 369 -25.45 -7.34 -16.88
C PHE A 369 -25.26 -8.15 -15.58
N MET A 370 -26.33 -8.43 -14.85
CA MET A 370 -26.27 -9.23 -13.61
C MET A 370 -25.93 -10.70 -13.86
N SER A 371 -26.20 -11.24 -15.04
CA SER A 371 -25.82 -12.61 -15.42
C SER A 371 -24.37 -12.76 -15.87
N LEU A 372 -23.67 -11.65 -16.13
CA LEU A 372 -22.26 -11.58 -16.53
C LEU A 372 -21.30 -11.34 -15.36
N MET A 373 -21.84 -11.03 -14.16
CA MET A 373 -21.09 -10.94 -12.90
C MET A 373 -21.19 -12.22 -12.08
#